data_b9698b7f5fd313bb5baf91628bc1af5c
#
_entry.id   b9698b7f5fd313bb5baf91628bc1af5c
#
_cell.length_a   1.000
_cell.length_b   1.000
_cell.length_c   1.000
_cell.angle_alpha   90.00
_cell.angle_beta   90.00
_cell.angle_gamma   90.00
#
_symmetry.space_group_name_H-M   'P 1'
#
loop_
_entity.id
_entity.type
_entity.pdbx_description
1 polymer ?
#
loop_
_entity_poly.entity_id
_entity_poly.type
_entity_poly.pdbx_seq_one_letter_code
_entity_poly.pdbx_strand_id
1 'polypeptide(L)'
;MTEIALPKIDISILNRKSEIVKKLSKLTDRENVLSESDELRPYETDALSVYTQTPLAVVLPENTKEVSEILKYCHSQNIKVVPRGAGTGLSGGALPLQDAILLGLGKFNKILEIDYKNNCVVTQPGVTNLGITHAVEHKGFYYAPDPSSQLACSIGGNVAENSGGVHSLKYGTTTNNILGVEMVMMDGTVCRF
;
A
#
# COMPACT_ATOMS: atom_id res chain seq x y z
N MET A 1 -0.89 32.98 3.06
CA MET A 1 -1.07 31.54 2.86
C MET A 1 0.31 30.92 2.95
N THR A 2 0.57 30.06 3.90
CA THR A 2 1.83 29.31 3.98
C THR A 2 1.86 28.32 2.82
N GLU A 3 2.80 28.49 1.91
CA GLU A 3 3.04 27.59 0.80
C GLU A 3 3.47 26.23 1.36
N ILE A 4 2.78 25.15 1.00
CA ILE A 4 3.17 23.81 1.41
C ILE A 4 4.39 23.41 0.58
N ALA A 5 5.56 23.35 1.23
CA ALA A 5 6.79 22.91 0.60
C ALA A 5 6.86 21.38 0.58
N LEU A 6 6.91 20.78 -0.61
CA LEU A 6 7.24 19.37 -0.78
C LEU A 6 8.69 19.10 -0.36
N PRO A 7 9.03 17.85 0.05
CA PRO A 7 10.40 17.48 0.39
C PRO A 7 11.37 17.79 -0.76
N LYS A 8 12.58 18.22 -0.42
CA LYS A 8 13.64 18.46 -1.42
C LYS A 8 13.99 17.14 -2.12
N ILE A 9 14.11 17.23 -3.45
CA ILE A 9 14.46 16.11 -4.32
C ILE A 9 15.96 15.82 -4.17
N ASP A 10 16.31 14.53 -4.01
CA ASP A 10 17.69 14.07 -4.08
C ASP A 10 18.07 13.74 -5.52
N ILE A 11 18.81 14.66 -6.15
CA ILE A 11 19.26 14.52 -7.54
C ILE A 11 20.21 13.30 -7.71
N SER A 12 20.93 12.91 -6.67
CA SER A 12 21.82 11.73 -6.75
C SER A 12 21.06 10.45 -6.96
N ILE A 13 19.86 10.34 -6.38
CA ILE A 13 18.93 9.21 -6.58
C ILE A 13 18.38 9.23 -8.00
N LEU A 14 17.94 10.39 -8.50
CA LEU A 14 17.43 10.51 -9.88
C LEU A 14 18.47 10.05 -10.91
N ASN A 15 19.73 10.44 -10.74
CA ASN A 15 20.83 10.06 -11.64
C ASN A 15 21.10 8.55 -11.66
N ARG A 16 20.68 7.82 -10.63
CA ARG A 16 20.82 6.36 -10.50
C ARG A 16 19.56 5.59 -10.93
N LYS A 17 18.53 6.24 -11.50
CA LYS A 17 17.25 5.60 -11.87
C LYS A 17 17.45 4.26 -12.58
N SER A 18 18.26 4.22 -13.64
CA SER A 18 18.46 2.99 -14.44
C SER A 18 19.10 1.85 -13.65
N GLU A 19 20.05 2.15 -12.76
CA GLU A 19 20.69 1.19 -11.85
C GLU A 19 19.67 0.62 -10.86
N ILE A 20 18.88 1.53 -10.23
CA ILE A 20 17.87 1.20 -9.24
C ILE A 20 16.79 0.30 -9.85
N VAL A 21 16.21 0.68 -11.01
CA VAL A 21 15.21 -0.10 -11.74
C VAL A 21 15.75 -1.49 -12.08
N LYS A 22 16.98 -1.58 -12.61
CA LYS A 22 17.62 -2.87 -12.93
C LYS A 22 17.81 -3.75 -11.68
N LYS A 23 18.07 -3.18 -10.52
CA LYS A 23 18.19 -3.93 -9.27
C LYS A 23 16.81 -4.40 -8.78
N LEU A 24 15.80 -3.53 -8.77
CA LEU A 24 14.44 -3.87 -8.38
C LEU A 24 13.86 -4.99 -9.25
N SER A 25 14.11 -4.98 -10.56
CA SER A 25 13.70 -6.05 -11.50
C SER A 25 14.38 -7.41 -11.29
N LYS A 26 15.26 -7.52 -10.28
CA LYS A 26 15.84 -8.79 -9.81
C LYS A 26 15.27 -9.24 -8.47
N LEU A 27 14.51 -8.39 -7.79
CA LEU A 27 13.91 -8.66 -6.48
C LEU A 27 12.45 -9.08 -6.59
N THR A 28 11.82 -8.77 -7.71
CA THR A 28 10.46 -9.20 -8.09
C THR A 28 10.45 -9.46 -9.60
N ASP A 29 9.32 -9.90 -10.16
CA ASP A 29 9.19 -10.08 -11.59
C ASP A 29 9.35 -8.75 -12.34
N ARG A 30 10.02 -8.78 -13.50
CA ARG A 30 10.34 -7.57 -14.27
C ARG A 30 9.09 -6.76 -14.64
N GLU A 31 7.99 -7.43 -14.95
CA GLU A 31 6.71 -6.79 -15.27
C GLU A 31 6.05 -6.08 -14.08
N ASN A 32 6.54 -6.35 -12.86
CA ASN A 32 6.10 -5.71 -11.63
C ASN A 32 6.91 -4.44 -11.29
N VAL A 33 7.85 -4.03 -12.17
CA VAL A 33 8.65 -2.80 -12.00
C VAL A 33 8.37 -1.86 -13.18
N LEU A 34 7.57 -0.83 -12.91
CA LEU A 34 7.16 0.18 -13.87
C LEU A 34 8.12 1.37 -13.79
N SER A 35 8.65 1.82 -14.91
CA SER A 35 9.65 2.90 -14.94
C SER A 35 9.48 3.89 -16.11
N GLU A 36 8.67 3.53 -17.10
CA GLU A 36 8.40 4.38 -18.24
C GLU A 36 7.33 5.45 -17.90
N SER A 37 7.43 6.60 -18.53
CA SER A 37 6.57 7.77 -18.24
C SER A 37 5.08 7.41 -18.26
N ASP A 38 4.64 6.69 -19.29
CA ASP A 38 3.22 6.34 -19.46
C ASP A 38 2.74 5.33 -18.42
N GLU A 39 3.63 4.45 -17.94
CA GLU A 39 3.33 3.48 -16.88
C GLU A 39 3.22 4.16 -15.50
N LEU A 40 3.98 5.24 -15.26
CA LEU A 40 4.01 5.96 -13.99
C LEU A 40 2.83 6.91 -13.83
N ARG A 41 2.24 7.38 -14.93
CA ARG A 41 1.17 8.37 -14.94
C ARG A 41 -0.04 8.03 -14.07
N PRO A 42 -0.55 6.78 -14.01
CA PRO A 42 -1.66 6.40 -13.13
C PRO A 42 -1.32 6.51 -11.62
N TYR A 43 -0.05 6.64 -11.29
CA TYR A 43 0.46 6.65 -9.92
C TYR A 43 0.94 8.04 -9.45
N GLU A 44 0.84 9.07 -10.27
CA GLU A 44 1.38 10.41 -9.97
C GLU A 44 0.60 11.20 -8.91
N THR A 45 -0.59 10.72 -8.53
CA THR A 45 -1.43 11.33 -7.49
C THR A 45 -2.14 10.26 -6.66
N ASP A 46 -2.63 10.62 -5.49
CA ASP A 46 -3.64 9.87 -4.74
C ASP A 46 -5.00 10.59 -4.79
N ALA A 47 -5.94 10.29 -3.89
CA ALA A 47 -7.24 10.96 -3.88
C ALA A 47 -7.16 12.44 -3.44
N LEU A 48 -6.03 12.88 -2.85
CA LEU A 48 -5.71 14.29 -2.67
C LEU A 48 -5.15 14.89 -3.97
N SER A 49 -5.99 14.98 -5.00
CA SER A 49 -5.63 15.30 -6.39
C SER A 49 -5.05 16.71 -6.62
N VAL A 50 -4.96 17.53 -5.58
CA VAL A 50 -4.33 18.88 -5.65
C VAL A 50 -2.82 18.78 -5.86
N TYR A 51 -2.21 17.66 -5.49
CA TYR A 51 -0.77 17.44 -5.62
C TYR A 51 -0.50 16.32 -6.62
N THR A 52 0.50 16.53 -7.46
CA THR A 52 0.94 15.59 -8.48
C THR A 52 2.45 15.46 -8.46
N GLN A 53 2.97 14.25 -8.37
CA GLN A 53 4.39 13.93 -8.37
C GLN A 53 4.62 12.60 -9.09
N THR A 54 5.43 12.58 -10.13
CA THR A 54 5.79 11.32 -10.78
C THR A 54 6.83 10.59 -9.96
N PRO A 55 6.60 9.33 -9.52
CA PRO A 55 7.60 8.56 -8.76
C PRO A 55 8.81 8.19 -9.62
N LEU A 56 9.94 7.86 -8.97
CA LEU A 56 11.13 7.33 -9.65
C LEU A 56 10.81 6.04 -10.42
N ALA A 57 10.12 5.12 -9.75
CA ALA A 57 9.56 3.89 -10.29
C ALA A 57 8.42 3.40 -9.40
N VAL A 58 7.57 2.53 -9.94
CA VAL A 58 6.55 1.81 -9.17
C VAL A 58 6.95 0.34 -9.11
N VAL A 59 6.82 -0.28 -7.94
CA VAL A 59 7.07 -1.71 -7.75
C VAL A 59 5.82 -2.34 -7.15
N LEU A 60 5.38 -3.47 -7.72
CA LEU A 60 4.14 -4.17 -7.41
C LEU A 60 4.45 -5.59 -6.86
N PRO A 61 4.92 -5.74 -5.61
CA PRO A 61 5.24 -7.04 -5.04
C PRO A 61 3.97 -7.89 -4.85
N GLU A 62 4.15 -9.21 -4.86
CA GLU A 62 3.08 -10.19 -4.69
C GLU A 62 3.13 -10.97 -3.37
N ASN A 63 4.19 -10.77 -2.58
CA ASN A 63 4.39 -11.47 -1.31
C ASN A 63 5.30 -10.70 -0.34
N THR A 64 5.26 -11.09 0.93
CA THR A 64 6.03 -10.47 2.02
C THR A 64 7.55 -10.52 1.78
N LYS A 65 8.06 -11.60 1.17
CA LYS A 65 9.51 -11.74 0.89
C LYS A 65 9.98 -10.68 -0.08
N GLU A 66 9.26 -10.44 -1.16
CA GLU A 66 9.58 -9.38 -2.13
C GLU A 66 9.55 -8.00 -1.47
N VAL A 67 8.51 -7.71 -0.67
CA VAL A 67 8.43 -6.45 0.10
C VAL A 67 9.67 -6.28 0.98
N SER A 68 10.05 -7.32 1.73
CA SER A 68 11.23 -7.32 2.61
C SER A 68 12.52 -7.01 1.85
N GLU A 69 12.77 -7.71 0.75
CA GLU A 69 14.00 -7.52 -0.06
C GLU A 69 14.04 -6.13 -0.73
N ILE A 70 12.88 -5.63 -1.20
CA ILE A 70 12.76 -4.29 -1.79
C ILE A 70 13.06 -3.22 -0.73
N LEU A 71 12.43 -3.29 0.45
CA LEU A 71 12.64 -2.33 1.53
C LEU A 71 14.09 -2.36 2.03
N LYS A 72 14.64 -3.55 2.25
CA LYS A 72 16.06 -3.74 2.63
C LYS A 72 17.01 -3.09 1.63
N TYR A 73 16.77 -3.28 0.33
CA TYR A 73 17.56 -2.64 -0.70
C TYR A 73 17.41 -1.11 -0.65
N CYS A 74 16.19 -0.60 -0.62
CA CYS A 74 15.94 0.84 -0.56
C CYS A 74 16.59 1.48 0.68
N HIS A 75 16.45 0.84 1.84
CA HIS A 75 17.08 1.28 3.09
C HIS A 75 18.61 1.35 2.97
N SER A 76 19.24 0.29 2.44
CA SER A 76 20.70 0.25 2.27
C SER A 76 21.24 1.32 1.30
N GLN A 77 20.41 1.83 0.43
CA GLN A 77 20.76 2.82 -0.61
C GLN A 77 20.22 4.22 -0.30
N ASN A 78 19.60 4.44 0.87
CA ASN A 78 18.92 5.68 1.26
C ASN A 78 17.86 6.14 0.25
N ILE A 79 17.18 5.19 -0.40
CA ILE A 79 16.08 5.47 -1.34
C ILE A 79 14.78 5.57 -0.54
N LYS A 80 14.05 6.66 -0.71
CA LYS A 80 12.73 6.86 -0.11
C LYS A 80 11.73 5.86 -0.70
N VAL A 81 10.79 5.37 0.13
CA VAL A 81 9.71 4.50 -0.29
C VAL A 81 8.38 5.09 0.16
N VAL A 82 7.42 5.12 -0.75
CA VAL A 82 6.03 5.50 -0.46
C VAL A 82 5.17 4.26 -0.65
N PRO A 83 4.65 3.66 0.44
CA PRO A 83 3.73 2.53 0.33
C PRO A 83 2.37 3.01 -0.17
N ARG A 84 1.72 2.20 -1.03
CA ARG A 84 0.42 2.51 -1.59
C ARG A 84 -0.48 1.28 -1.65
N GLY A 85 -1.68 1.40 -1.08
CA GLY A 85 -2.79 0.49 -1.35
C GLY A 85 -3.51 0.88 -2.64
N ALA A 86 -4.77 1.30 -2.54
CA ALA A 86 -5.56 1.78 -3.68
C ALA A 86 -5.42 3.30 -3.95
N GLY A 87 -4.71 4.05 -3.11
CA GLY A 87 -4.55 5.50 -3.26
C GLY A 87 -5.81 6.30 -2.97
N THR A 88 -6.75 5.77 -2.20
CA THR A 88 -8.04 6.42 -1.86
C THR A 88 -7.96 7.40 -0.69
N GLY A 89 -6.81 7.52 -0.03
CA GLY A 89 -6.57 8.44 1.09
C GLY A 89 -6.58 9.91 0.64
N LEU A 90 -7.04 10.79 1.55
CA LEU A 90 -7.15 12.24 1.31
C LEU A 90 -6.10 13.05 2.09
N SER A 91 -5.12 12.37 2.72
CA SER A 91 -4.11 13.00 3.57
C SER A 91 -2.73 13.12 2.91
N GLY A 92 -2.60 12.70 1.66
CA GLY A 92 -1.33 12.71 0.92
C GLY A 92 -0.36 11.60 1.33
N GLY A 93 -0.79 10.61 2.14
CA GLY A 93 0.08 9.51 2.60
C GLY A 93 0.56 8.57 1.50
N ALA A 94 -0.19 8.49 0.39
CA ALA A 94 0.16 7.70 -0.80
C ALA A 94 0.63 8.56 -1.98
N LEU A 95 0.82 9.88 -1.77
CA LEU A 95 1.37 10.78 -2.78
C LEU A 95 2.84 10.43 -3.04
N PRO A 96 3.24 10.11 -4.28
CA PRO A 96 4.62 9.76 -4.57
C PRO A 96 5.57 10.97 -4.45
N LEU A 97 6.87 10.68 -4.39
CA LEU A 97 7.94 11.66 -4.50
C LEU A 97 8.80 11.31 -5.71
N GLN A 98 9.37 12.32 -6.37
CA GLN A 98 10.15 12.13 -7.60
C GLN A 98 11.41 11.25 -7.40
N ASP A 99 11.99 11.29 -6.21
CA ASP A 99 13.17 10.53 -5.81
C ASP A 99 12.82 9.31 -4.92
N ALA A 100 11.57 8.85 -4.98
CA ALA A 100 11.10 7.70 -4.21
C ALA A 100 10.61 6.55 -5.10
N ILE A 101 10.69 5.35 -4.56
CA ILE A 101 9.98 4.19 -5.09
C ILE A 101 8.56 4.18 -4.52
N LEU A 102 7.55 4.08 -5.38
CA LEU A 102 6.19 3.81 -4.96
C LEU A 102 6.00 2.30 -4.87
N LEU A 103 5.71 1.80 -3.68
CA LEU A 103 5.50 0.38 -3.40
C LEU A 103 4.00 0.09 -3.39
N GLY A 104 3.47 -0.37 -4.52
CA GLY A 104 2.06 -0.64 -4.72
C GLY A 104 1.68 -2.07 -4.32
N LEU A 105 0.78 -2.23 -3.34
CA LEU A 105 0.42 -3.55 -2.79
C LEU A 105 -0.82 -4.18 -3.46
N GLY A 106 -1.30 -3.62 -4.57
CA GLY A 106 -2.53 -4.08 -5.24
C GLY A 106 -2.49 -5.52 -5.76
N LYS A 107 -1.32 -6.02 -6.16
CA LYS A 107 -1.15 -7.43 -6.60
C LYS A 107 -1.09 -8.43 -5.44
N PHE A 108 -0.83 -7.97 -4.23
CA PHE A 108 -0.76 -8.76 -3.01
C PHE A 108 -2.16 -8.85 -2.37
N ASN A 109 -3.11 -9.58 -3.01
CA ASN A 109 -4.56 -9.44 -2.80
C ASN A 109 -5.32 -10.75 -2.57
N LYS A 110 -4.70 -11.77 -1.96
CA LYS A 110 -5.36 -13.05 -1.67
C LYS A 110 -6.00 -13.06 -0.29
N ILE A 111 -7.19 -13.68 -0.18
CA ILE A 111 -7.73 -14.14 1.09
C ILE A 111 -7.08 -15.49 1.38
N LEU A 112 -6.35 -15.59 2.49
CA LEU A 112 -5.54 -16.77 2.82
C LEU A 112 -6.34 -17.79 3.63
N GLU A 113 -7.20 -17.32 4.54
CA GLU A 113 -7.99 -18.15 5.42
C GLU A 113 -9.29 -17.45 5.83
N ILE A 114 -10.37 -18.20 5.96
CA ILE A 114 -11.65 -17.75 6.54
C ILE A 114 -12.00 -18.70 7.69
N ASP A 115 -11.93 -18.20 8.91
CA ASP A 115 -12.29 -18.95 10.11
C ASP A 115 -13.66 -18.49 10.65
N TYR A 116 -14.70 -19.17 10.22
CA TYR A 116 -16.07 -18.88 10.67
C TYR A 116 -16.30 -19.17 12.15
N LYS A 117 -15.51 -20.07 12.77
CA LYS A 117 -15.65 -20.42 14.19
C LYS A 117 -15.20 -19.26 15.08
N ASN A 118 -14.13 -18.57 14.70
CA ASN A 118 -13.57 -17.46 15.44
C ASN A 118 -13.96 -16.11 14.84
N ASN A 119 -14.80 -16.07 13.80
CA ASN A 119 -15.25 -14.87 13.11
C ASN A 119 -14.10 -13.99 12.61
N CYS A 120 -13.08 -14.60 12.02
CA CYS A 120 -11.94 -13.88 11.50
C CYS A 120 -11.54 -14.36 10.09
N VAL A 121 -10.80 -13.50 9.40
CA VAL A 121 -10.26 -13.76 8.07
C VAL A 121 -8.81 -13.32 8.03
N VAL A 122 -7.95 -14.13 7.42
CA VAL A 122 -6.54 -13.78 7.15
C VAL A 122 -6.42 -13.36 5.70
N THR A 123 -5.97 -12.13 5.48
CA THR A 123 -5.88 -11.55 4.14
C THR A 123 -4.52 -10.93 3.87
N GLN A 124 -4.17 -10.83 2.60
CA GLN A 124 -3.10 -9.99 2.11
C GLN A 124 -3.55 -8.52 2.05
N PRO A 125 -2.63 -7.54 2.11
CA PRO A 125 -2.96 -6.12 2.29
C PRO A 125 -3.71 -5.48 1.11
N GLY A 126 -3.60 -6.03 -0.11
CA GLY A 126 -4.26 -5.53 -1.31
C GLY A 126 -5.71 -5.99 -1.48
N VAL A 127 -6.22 -6.87 -0.61
CA VAL A 127 -7.64 -7.27 -0.66
C VAL A 127 -8.50 -6.03 -0.39
N THR A 128 -9.57 -5.83 -1.20
CA THR A 128 -10.47 -4.70 -0.99
C THR A 128 -11.34 -4.90 0.25
N ASN A 129 -11.69 -3.80 0.92
CA ASN A 129 -12.57 -3.83 2.09
C ASN A 129 -13.86 -4.61 1.79
N LEU A 130 -14.58 -4.23 0.73
CA LEU A 130 -15.82 -4.91 0.34
C LEU A 130 -15.58 -6.33 -0.15
N GLY A 131 -14.41 -6.64 -0.70
CA GLY A 131 -14.03 -7.99 -1.12
C GLY A 131 -14.03 -8.99 0.04
N ILE A 132 -13.69 -8.55 1.26
CA ILE A 132 -13.78 -9.38 2.46
C ILE A 132 -15.26 -9.73 2.74
N THR A 133 -16.16 -8.75 2.70
CA THR A 133 -17.60 -8.98 2.88
C THR A 133 -18.14 -9.94 1.83
N HIS A 134 -17.85 -9.73 0.54
CA HIS A 134 -18.29 -10.61 -0.54
C HIS A 134 -17.83 -12.06 -0.37
N ALA A 135 -16.65 -12.27 0.22
CA ALA A 135 -16.14 -13.63 0.47
C ALA A 135 -16.92 -14.39 1.55
N VAL A 136 -17.59 -13.68 2.48
CA VAL A 136 -18.23 -14.29 3.65
C VAL A 136 -19.75 -14.09 3.73
N GLU A 137 -20.35 -13.20 2.91
CA GLU A 137 -21.77 -12.84 2.97
C GLU A 137 -22.71 -14.03 2.73
N HIS A 138 -22.30 -15.00 1.91
CA HIS A 138 -23.07 -16.22 1.66
C HIS A 138 -23.30 -17.10 2.92
N LYS A 139 -22.55 -16.81 4.01
CA LYS A 139 -22.71 -17.43 5.35
C LYS A 139 -23.33 -16.47 6.37
N GLY A 140 -23.81 -15.29 5.94
CA GLY A 140 -24.42 -14.29 6.81
C GLY A 140 -23.42 -13.43 7.60
N PHE A 141 -22.15 -13.40 7.19
CA PHE A 141 -21.12 -12.56 7.79
C PHE A 141 -20.83 -11.33 6.91
N TYR A 142 -20.20 -10.31 7.51
CA TYR A 142 -19.69 -9.14 6.81
C TYR A 142 -18.53 -8.51 7.60
N TYR A 143 -17.67 -7.78 6.91
CA TYR A 143 -16.63 -6.97 7.54
C TYR A 143 -17.21 -5.59 7.92
N ALA A 144 -17.21 -5.29 9.22
CA ALA A 144 -17.99 -4.18 9.76
C ALA A 144 -17.49 -2.76 9.41
N PRO A 145 -16.18 -2.44 9.41
CA PRO A 145 -15.71 -1.13 8.97
C PRO A 145 -16.02 -0.88 7.49
N ASP A 146 -16.75 0.20 7.20
CA ASP A 146 -17.32 0.50 5.89
C ASP A 146 -16.99 1.92 5.40
N PRO A 147 -15.71 2.24 5.17
CA PRO A 147 -15.33 3.54 4.64
C PRO A 147 -16.04 3.81 3.30
N SER A 148 -16.32 5.08 2.97
CA SER A 148 -16.99 5.48 1.73
C SER A 148 -16.27 4.94 0.47
N SER A 149 -14.98 4.67 0.58
CA SER A 149 -14.14 4.07 -0.46
C SER A 149 -14.11 2.53 -0.46
N GLN A 150 -14.97 1.83 0.30
CA GLN A 150 -14.90 0.37 0.51
C GLN A 150 -14.88 -0.49 -0.77
N LEU A 151 -15.41 0.03 -1.88
CA LEU A 151 -15.35 -0.62 -3.19
C LEU A 151 -13.92 -0.71 -3.73
N ALA A 152 -13.06 0.26 -3.41
CA ALA A 152 -11.73 0.42 -3.98
C ALA A 152 -10.61 0.31 -2.96
N CYS A 153 -10.80 0.80 -1.71
CA CYS A 153 -9.75 0.82 -0.71
C CYS A 153 -9.30 -0.59 -0.33
N SER A 154 -8.00 -0.74 -0.10
CA SER A 154 -7.40 -2.01 0.34
C SER A 154 -7.38 -2.12 1.86
N ILE A 155 -7.44 -3.36 2.38
CA ILE A 155 -7.41 -3.60 3.83
C ILE A 155 -6.10 -3.11 4.47
N GLY A 156 -4.97 -3.24 3.79
CA GLY A 156 -3.70 -2.68 4.27
C GLY A 156 -3.72 -1.17 4.36
N GLY A 157 -4.37 -0.47 3.42
CA GLY A 157 -4.62 0.96 3.49
C GLY A 157 -5.57 1.33 4.63
N ASN A 158 -6.61 0.53 4.86
CA ASN A 158 -7.54 0.74 5.98
C ASN A 158 -6.82 0.62 7.34
N VAL A 159 -5.89 -0.33 7.47
CA VAL A 159 -5.05 -0.48 8.67
C VAL A 159 -4.15 0.74 8.86
N ALA A 160 -3.47 1.18 7.80
CA ALA A 160 -2.53 2.29 7.84
C ALA A 160 -3.19 3.63 8.23
N GLU A 161 -4.41 3.88 7.72
CA GLU A 161 -5.16 5.12 7.96
C GLU A 161 -6.18 5.00 9.12
N ASN A 162 -6.33 3.82 9.72
CA ASN A 162 -7.39 3.51 10.68
C ASN A 162 -8.78 3.89 10.17
N SER A 163 -9.11 3.43 8.97
CA SER A 163 -10.34 3.81 8.27
C SER A 163 -11.60 3.37 9.02
N GLY A 164 -12.65 4.16 8.89
CA GLY A 164 -13.98 3.87 9.42
C GLY A 164 -15.06 4.41 8.48
N GLY A 165 -16.32 4.17 8.82
CA GLY A 165 -17.49 4.58 8.04
C GLY A 165 -18.71 4.81 8.93
N VAL A 166 -19.91 4.70 8.36
CA VAL A 166 -21.16 4.98 9.07
C VAL A 166 -21.43 4.02 10.23
N HIS A 167 -20.90 2.78 10.17
CA HIS A 167 -21.03 1.80 11.22
C HIS A 167 -20.03 1.93 12.37
N SER A 168 -19.10 2.90 12.30
CA SER A 168 -18.05 3.07 13.31
C SER A 168 -18.58 3.36 14.71
N LEU A 169 -19.75 3.98 14.83
CA LEU A 169 -20.37 4.24 16.15
C LEU A 169 -20.63 2.93 16.92
N LYS A 170 -21.00 1.85 16.23
CA LYS A 170 -21.32 0.55 16.84
C LYS A 170 -20.11 -0.39 16.86
N TYR A 171 -19.35 -0.46 15.78
CA TYR A 171 -18.33 -1.49 15.58
C TYR A 171 -16.89 -0.96 15.66
N GLY A 172 -16.72 0.36 15.83
CA GLY A 172 -15.41 0.98 15.83
C GLY A 172 -14.84 1.16 14.41
N THR A 173 -13.60 1.57 14.35
CA THR A 173 -12.80 1.73 13.13
C THR A 173 -12.02 0.44 12.82
N THR A 174 -11.15 0.48 11.81
CA THR A 174 -10.32 -0.66 11.41
C THR A 174 -9.53 -1.24 12.59
N THR A 175 -8.89 -0.41 13.43
CA THR A 175 -8.09 -0.85 14.58
C THR A 175 -8.89 -1.73 15.55
N ASN A 176 -10.19 -1.46 15.75
CA ASN A 176 -11.05 -2.25 16.63
C ASN A 176 -11.42 -3.62 16.06
N ASN A 177 -11.16 -3.84 14.76
CA ASN A 177 -11.54 -5.03 14.02
C ASN A 177 -10.32 -5.81 13.49
N ILE A 178 -9.11 -5.49 13.97
CA ILE A 178 -7.86 -6.19 13.62
C ILE A 178 -7.41 -7.02 14.82
N LEU A 179 -7.15 -8.31 14.59
CA LEU A 179 -6.64 -9.25 15.59
C LEU A 179 -5.12 -9.40 15.54
N GLY A 180 -4.51 -9.06 14.41
CA GLY A 180 -3.06 -9.11 14.25
C GLY A 180 -2.64 -8.58 12.88
N VAL A 181 -1.37 -8.22 12.76
CA VAL A 181 -0.76 -7.74 11.52
C VAL A 181 0.61 -8.36 11.33
N GLU A 182 0.93 -8.66 10.07
CA GLU A 182 2.31 -8.87 9.63
C GLU A 182 2.79 -7.58 8.97
N MET A 183 3.88 -7.02 9.47
CA MET A 183 4.45 -5.76 9.02
C MET A 183 5.90 -5.96 8.60
N VAL A 184 6.32 -5.30 7.52
CA VAL A 184 7.70 -5.24 7.09
C VAL A 184 8.26 -3.87 7.42
N MET A 185 9.32 -3.85 8.23
CA MET A 185 10.03 -2.63 8.62
C MET A 185 10.90 -2.11 7.46
N MET A 186 11.33 -0.85 7.53
CA MET A 186 12.15 -0.23 6.47
C MET A 186 13.47 -0.97 6.20
N ASP A 187 14.04 -1.63 7.19
CA ASP A 187 15.26 -2.45 7.05
C ASP A 187 15.00 -3.84 6.45
N GLY A 188 13.74 -4.15 6.12
CA GLY A 188 13.29 -5.43 5.60
C GLY A 188 12.92 -6.46 6.67
N THR A 189 13.03 -6.14 7.97
CA THR A 189 12.63 -7.04 9.05
C THR A 189 11.13 -7.29 9.03
N VAL A 190 10.73 -8.56 9.07
CA VAL A 190 9.31 -8.97 9.16
C VAL A 190 8.93 -9.18 10.60
N CYS A 191 7.89 -8.49 11.06
CA CYS A 191 7.36 -8.57 12.42
C CYS A 191 5.89 -9.01 12.39
N ARG A 192 5.45 -9.70 13.44
CA ARG A 192 4.04 -10.07 13.67
C ARG A 192 3.61 -9.59 15.05
N PHE A 193 2.45 -8.96 15.09
CA PHE A 193 1.85 -8.40 16.30
C PHE A 193 0.44 -8.94 16.50
#